data_a4428aa3c4d35d9069cc1fe50136ec6c
#
_entry.id   a4428aa3c4d35d9069cc1fe50136ec6c
#
_cell.length_a   1.000
_cell.length_b   1.000
_cell.length_c   1.000
_cell.angle_alpha   90.00
_cell.angle_beta   90.00
_cell.angle_gamma   90.00
#
_symmetry.space_group_name_H-M   'P 1'
#
loop_
_entity.id
_entity.type
_entity.pdbx_description
1 polymer ?
#
loop_
_entity_poly.entity_id
_entity_poly.type
_entity_poly.pdbx_seq_one_letter_code
_entity_poly.pdbx_strand_id
1 'polypeptide(L)'
;MPQPDLLHGAYCPLIVPFADGKIDFDTYGNLIERQIAQGTHGLLVNATSGEPTMLTVEERGQLVEFAIKVCNGRRPVCAGTASESFDATAGLIDRFDKAGADSILVVTPYYSVPPQRGAITYFGKLGRRTKRPFLIYHIPGRTGFVLTVDTLEAIKELVPNFAGLKNTDTDVGLVTGALRRLGPDFRIFAGLELPALPMLGVGGCGMMITASNVAPRLVAQLYETFANGDIAAAAALNLKLFPLFRGVALESSPIPVKYMLKRLGVLKANEHRLPLVAASADVEKQLDQILLDVGIV
;
A
#
# COMPACT_ATOMS: atom_id res chain seq x y z
N MET A 1 7.23 -14.32 -18.05
CA MET A 1 7.00 -12.87 -17.99
C MET A 1 6.08 -12.59 -16.83
N PRO A 2 6.25 -11.52 -16.04
CA PRO A 2 5.26 -11.16 -15.01
C PRO A 2 3.91 -10.98 -15.71
N GLN A 3 2.83 -11.49 -15.10
CA GLN A 3 1.48 -11.27 -15.64
C GLN A 3 1.09 -9.80 -15.38
N PRO A 4 1.08 -8.91 -16.37
CA PRO A 4 0.73 -7.50 -16.18
C PRO A 4 -0.67 -7.30 -15.63
N ASP A 5 -1.56 -8.26 -15.91
CA ASP A 5 -2.99 -8.20 -15.58
C ASP A 5 -3.31 -8.22 -14.07
N LEU A 6 -2.34 -8.59 -13.22
CA LEU A 6 -2.52 -8.57 -11.76
C LEU A 6 -2.21 -7.21 -11.12
N LEU A 7 -1.41 -6.37 -11.78
CA LEU A 7 -0.91 -5.11 -11.19
C LEU A 7 -1.72 -3.91 -11.67
N HIS A 8 -2.99 -3.83 -11.28
CA HIS A 8 -3.87 -2.68 -11.53
C HIS A 8 -4.98 -2.62 -10.48
N GLY A 9 -5.67 -1.51 -10.37
CA GLY A 9 -6.85 -1.40 -9.53
C GLY A 9 -6.58 -0.83 -8.13
N ALA A 10 -7.59 -0.93 -7.27
CA ALA A 10 -7.52 -0.50 -5.89
C ALA A 10 -7.05 -1.63 -4.98
N TYR A 11 -5.84 -1.55 -4.49
CA TYR A 11 -5.27 -2.47 -3.49
C TYR A 11 -5.41 -1.90 -2.09
N CYS A 12 -5.81 -2.72 -1.14
CA CYS A 12 -5.87 -2.31 0.25
C CYS A 12 -4.54 -2.58 0.98
N PRO A 13 -3.83 -1.54 1.45
CA PRO A 13 -2.72 -1.72 2.37
C PRO A 13 -3.29 -2.03 3.76
N LEU A 14 -3.43 -3.32 4.06
CA LEU A 14 -4.08 -3.83 5.26
C LEU A 14 -3.44 -3.30 6.54
N ILE A 15 -4.29 -2.91 7.49
CA ILE A 15 -3.88 -2.67 8.89
C ILE A 15 -3.70 -4.01 9.60
N VAL A 16 -2.93 -4.01 10.68
CA VAL A 16 -2.76 -5.18 11.56
C VAL A 16 -3.52 -4.94 12.86
N PRO A 17 -4.54 -5.75 13.17
CA PRO A 17 -5.22 -5.70 14.45
C PRO A 17 -4.37 -6.34 15.55
N PHE A 18 -4.37 -5.72 16.73
CA PHE A 18 -3.73 -6.29 17.92
C PHE A 18 -4.78 -6.53 19.02
N ALA A 19 -4.51 -7.54 19.83
CA ALA A 19 -5.23 -7.83 21.06
C ALA A 19 -4.21 -8.34 22.10
N ASP A 20 -4.20 -7.71 23.28
CA ASP A 20 -3.25 -8.02 24.38
C ASP A 20 -1.78 -8.04 23.92
N GLY A 21 -1.39 -7.06 23.10
CA GLY A 21 -0.04 -6.91 22.54
C GLY A 21 0.34 -7.89 21.42
N LYS A 22 -0.55 -8.80 21.04
CA LYS A 22 -0.34 -9.81 20.00
C LYS A 22 -1.17 -9.52 18.75
N ILE A 23 -0.75 -10.06 17.60
CA ILE A 23 -1.54 -9.99 16.38
C ILE A 23 -2.83 -10.81 16.55
N ASP A 24 -4.00 -10.19 16.34
CA ASP A 24 -5.30 -10.86 16.29
C ASP A 24 -5.53 -11.39 14.86
N PHE A 25 -5.07 -12.62 14.61
CA PHE A 25 -5.21 -13.27 13.31
C PHE A 25 -6.66 -13.54 12.91
N ASP A 26 -7.58 -13.75 13.86
CA ASP A 26 -9.00 -13.94 13.56
C ASP A 26 -9.60 -12.66 13.00
N THR A 27 -9.37 -11.53 13.67
CA THR A 27 -9.81 -10.22 13.16
C THR A 27 -9.08 -9.87 11.87
N TYR A 28 -7.80 -10.22 11.71
CA TYR A 28 -7.06 -10.00 10.46
C TYR A 28 -7.66 -10.80 9.30
N GLY A 29 -8.06 -12.05 9.52
CA GLY A 29 -8.79 -12.87 8.54
C GLY A 29 -10.11 -12.22 8.13
N ASN A 30 -10.89 -11.73 9.09
CA ASN A 30 -12.14 -11.02 8.82
C ASN A 30 -11.93 -9.73 8.01
N LEU A 31 -10.84 -8.99 8.24
CA LEU A 31 -10.48 -7.84 7.42
C LEU A 31 -10.21 -8.24 5.97
N ILE A 32 -9.49 -9.33 5.72
CA ILE A 32 -9.22 -9.85 4.38
C ILE A 32 -10.54 -10.23 3.70
N GLU A 33 -11.40 -10.99 4.36
CA GLU A 33 -12.71 -11.39 3.81
C GLU A 33 -13.57 -10.18 3.49
N ARG A 34 -13.59 -9.17 4.36
CA ARG A 34 -14.31 -7.91 4.13
C ARG A 34 -13.81 -7.19 2.88
N GLN A 35 -12.50 -7.13 2.66
CA GLN A 35 -11.91 -6.52 1.47
C GLN A 35 -12.35 -7.27 0.20
N ILE A 36 -12.26 -8.60 0.20
CA ILE A 36 -12.66 -9.43 -0.93
C ILE A 36 -14.15 -9.26 -1.25
N ALA A 37 -15.01 -9.33 -0.24
CA ALA A 37 -16.46 -9.19 -0.39
C ALA A 37 -16.87 -7.82 -0.91
N GLN A 38 -16.12 -6.76 -0.59
CA GLN A 38 -16.39 -5.39 -1.02
C GLN A 38 -15.69 -4.99 -2.33
N GLY A 39 -15.07 -5.94 -3.03
CA GLY A 39 -14.58 -5.74 -4.39
C GLY A 39 -13.19 -5.13 -4.51
N THR A 40 -12.37 -5.10 -3.45
CA THR A 40 -10.96 -4.70 -3.55
C THR A 40 -10.23 -5.54 -4.60
N HIS A 41 -9.42 -4.91 -5.44
CA HIS A 41 -8.71 -5.56 -6.55
C HIS A 41 -7.50 -6.37 -6.09
N GLY A 42 -6.90 -6.03 -4.96
CA GLY A 42 -5.77 -6.74 -4.38
C GLY A 42 -5.48 -6.32 -2.95
N LEU A 43 -4.61 -7.04 -2.30
CA LEU A 43 -4.19 -6.80 -0.93
C LEU A 43 -2.70 -6.43 -0.91
N LEU A 44 -2.34 -5.46 -0.06
CA LEU A 44 -0.94 -5.13 0.23
C LEU A 44 -0.69 -5.38 1.72
N VAL A 45 0.17 -6.33 2.03
CA VAL A 45 0.56 -6.71 3.39
C VAL A 45 1.89 -6.06 3.76
N ASN A 46 2.08 -5.71 5.02
CA ASN A 46 3.30 -5.08 5.55
C ASN A 46 3.68 -3.73 4.88
N ALA A 47 2.70 -2.97 4.39
CA ALA A 47 2.92 -1.56 4.10
C ALA A 47 2.86 -0.72 5.38
N THR A 48 3.08 0.58 5.30
CA THR A 48 3.08 1.50 6.45
C THR A 48 1.84 1.33 7.35
N SER A 49 0.65 1.12 6.76
CA SER A 49 -0.60 0.88 7.49
C SER A 49 -0.59 -0.40 8.33
N GLY A 50 0.23 -1.37 7.98
CA GLY A 50 0.41 -2.62 8.73
C GLY A 50 1.44 -2.53 9.85
N GLU A 51 1.93 -1.34 10.18
CA GLU A 51 2.88 -1.08 11.29
C GLU A 51 4.16 -1.97 11.24
N PRO A 52 4.76 -2.23 10.05
CA PRO A 52 5.77 -3.28 9.92
C PRO A 52 7.05 -3.02 10.73
N THR A 53 7.36 -1.75 11.04
CA THR A 53 8.53 -1.39 11.85
C THR A 53 8.35 -1.71 13.34
N MET A 54 7.11 -1.97 13.79
CA MET A 54 6.77 -2.44 15.14
C MET A 54 6.57 -3.96 15.20
N LEU A 55 6.76 -4.64 14.07
CA LEU A 55 6.67 -6.10 13.96
C LEU A 55 8.04 -6.73 13.88
N THR A 56 8.20 -7.89 14.49
CA THR A 56 9.38 -8.73 14.27
C THR A 56 9.42 -9.23 12.82
N VAL A 57 10.59 -9.67 12.35
CA VAL A 57 10.73 -10.28 11.02
C VAL A 57 9.83 -11.51 10.88
N GLU A 58 9.70 -12.29 11.98
CA GLU A 58 8.82 -13.47 12.01
C GLU A 58 7.35 -13.09 11.85
N GLU A 59 6.85 -12.11 12.59
CA GLU A 59 5.47 -11.62 12.47
C GLU A 59 5.16 -11.10 11.08
N ARG A 60 6.10 -10.39 10.44
CA ARG A 60 5.93 -9.94 9.03
C ARG A 60 5.77 -11.13 8.08
N GLY A 61 6.55 -12.20 8.29
CA GLY A 61 6.43 -13.45 7.53
C GLY A 61 5.06 -14.10 7.72
N GLN A 62 4.66 -14.28 8.97
CA GLN A 62 3.38 -14.92 9.33
C GLN A 62 2.19 -14.17 8.76
N LEU A 63 2.19 -12.83 8.77
CA LEU A 63 1.09 -12.02 8.20
C LEU A 63 0.93 -12.24 6.69
N VAL A 64 2.02 -12.31 5.93
CA VAL A 64 1.97 -12.57 4.48
C VAL A 64 1.48 -14.00 4.20
N GLU A 65 2.05 -14.99 4.88
CA GLU A 65 1.65 -16.39 4.73
C GLU A 65 0.16 -16.59 5.07
N PHE A 66 -0.30 -15.97 6.15
CA PHE A 66 -1.71 -16.00 6.56
C PHE A 66 -2.61 -15.31 5.52
N ALA A 67 -2.22 -14.13 5.03
CA ALA A 67 -3.00 -13.41 4.03
C ALA A 67 -3.13 -14.20 2.72
N ILE A 68 -2.06 -14.83 2.26
CA ILE A 68 -2.08 -15.70 1.07
C ILE A 68 -3.03 -16.89 1.28
N LYS A 69 -2.93 -17.54 2.45
CA LYS A 69 -3.80 -18.67 2.80
C LYS A 69 -5.27 -18.29 2.83
N VAL A 70 -5.62 -17.18 3.51
CA VAL A 70 -7.01 -16.71 3.60
C VAL A 70 -7.52 -16.25 2.25
N CYS A 71 -6.71 -15.49 1.50
CA CYS A 71 -7.09 -14.99 0.18
C CYS A 71 -7.37 -16.12 -0.82
N ASN A 72 -6.58 -17.19 -0.75
CA ASN A 72 -6.74 -18.42 -1.54
C ASN A 72 -6.94 -18.15 -3.04
N GLY A 73 -6.11 -17.28 -3.62
CA GLY A 73 -6.12 -16.92 -5.03
C GLY A 73 -7.30 -16.05 -5.48
N ARG A 74 -8.23 -15.67 -4.58
CA ARG A 74 -9.38 -14.82 -4.93
C ARG A 74 -9.00 -13.37 -5.27
N ARG A 75 -7.89 -12.89 -4.74
CA ARG A 75 -7.29 -11.59 -5.04
C ARG A 75 -5.77 -11.68 -4.95
N PRO A 76 -5.01 -10.93 -5.75
CA PRO A 76 -3.56 -10.92 -5.64
C PRO A 76 -3.09 -10.32 -4.31
N VAL A 77 -2.02 -10.89 -3.76
CA VAL A 77 -1.36 -10.44 -2.54
C VAL A 77 0.01 -9.88 -2.87
N CYS A 78 0.17 -8.57 -2.66
CA CYS A 78 1.45 -7.88 -2.73
C CYS A 78 2.10 -7.89 -1.34
N ALA A 79 3.34 -8.39 -1.23
CA ALA A 79 4.04 -8.54 0.04
C ALA A 79 5.12 -7.46 0.21
N GLY A 80 4.97 -6.62 1.24
CA GLY A 80 5.93 -5.59 1.62
C GLY A 80 7.01 -6.12 2.56
N THR A 81 8.27 -5.78 2.32
CA THR A 81 9.39 -6.22 3.18
C THR A 81 9.62 -5.28 4.36
N ALA A 82 9.50 -3.96 4.14
CA ALA A 82 9.58 -2.90 5.14
C ALA A 82 10.74 -3.04 6.16
N SER A 83 11.95 -3.25 5.65
CA SER A 83 13.17 -3.31 6.47
C SER A 83 14.26 -2.41 5.89
N GLU A 84 15.06 -1.81 6.76
CA GLU A 84 16.27 -1.04 6.42
C GLU A 84 17.49 -1.96 6.19
N SER A 85 17.49 -3.14 6.79
CA SER A 85 18.57 -4.12 6.64
C SER A 85 18.46 -4.85 5.31
N PHE A 86 19.56 -4.87 4.55
CA PHE A 86 19.64 -5.62 3.29
C PHE A 86 19.35 -7.10 3.50
N ASP A 87 19.98 -7.72 4.48
CA ASP A 87 19.86 -9.16 4.72
C ASP A 87 18.46 -9.55 5.21
N ALA A 88 17.86 -8.75 6.11
CA ALA A 88 16.48 -8.96 6.53
C ALA A 88 15.50 -8.79 5.37
N THR A 89 15.69 -7.78 4.52
CA THR A 89 14.87 -7.57 3.30
C THR A 89 15.01 -8.75 2.34
N ALA A 90 16.24 -9.20 2.09
CA ALA A 90 16.53 -10.35 1.23
C ALA A 90 15.87 -11.64 1.74
N GLY A 91 15.99 -11.92 3.04
CA GLY A 91 15.35 -13.09 3.67
C GLY A 91 13.83 -13.04 3.59
N LEU A 92 13.22 -11.85 3.75
CA LEU A 92 11.77 -11.68 3.58
C LEU A 92 11.33 -11.89 2.13
N ILE A 93 12.09 -11.41 1.14
CA ILE A 93 11.79 -11.66 -0.27
C ILE A 93 11.76 -13.16 -0.55
N ASP A 94 12.80 -13.89 -0.10
CA ASP A 94 12.87 -15.34 -0.29
C ASP A 94 11.69 -16.08 0.36
N ARG A 95 11.32 -15.65 1.58
CA ARG A 95 10.17 -16.21 2.31
C ARG A 95 8.85 -15.96 1.58
N PHE A 96 8.63 -14.73 1.11
CA PHE A 96 7.40 -14.36 0.41
C PHE A 96 7.28 -15.00 -0.96
N ASP A 97 8.39 -15.12 -1.70
CA ASP A 97 8.41 -15.85 -2.97
C ASP A 97 8.04 -17.32 -2.78
N LYS A 98 8.63 -17.97 -1.76
CA LYS A 98 8.31 -19.35 -1.38
C LYS A 98 6.86 -19.52 -0.91
N ALA A 99 6.31 -18.53 -0.18
CA ALA A 99 4.92 -18.53 0.27
C ALA A 99 3.91 -18.36 -0.87
N GLY A 100 4.35 -17.88 -2.02
CA GLY A 100 3.49 -17.70 -3.20
C GLY A 100 2.86 -16.31 -3.30
N ALA A 101 3.52 -15.26 -2.78
CA ALA A 101 3.09 -13.88 -3.00
C ALA A 101 3.03 -13.57 -4.49
N ASP A 102 2.02 -12.81 -4.94
CA ASP A 102 1.84 -12.47 -6.36
C ASP A 102 2.80 -11.36 -6.81
N SER A 103 3.21 -10.49 -5.90
CA SER A 103 4.23 -9.47 -6.13
C SER A 103 4.95 -9.09 -4.84
N ILE A 104 6.15 -8.51 -4.99
CA ILE A 104 7.00 -8.07 -3.88
C ILE A 104 7.14 -6.55 -3.93
N LEU A 105 6.93 -5.89 -2.79
CA LEU A 105 7.12 -4.45 -2.63
C LEU A 105 8.26 -4.17 -1.66
N VAL A 106 9.29 -3.46 -2.12
CA VAL A 106 10.46 -3.09 -1.31
C VAL A 106 10.48 -1.58 -1.11
N VAL A 107 10.46 -1.13 0.14
CA VAL A 107 10.53 0.29 0.47
C VAL A 107 11.91 0.87 0.13
N THR A 108 11.93 2.13 -0.31
CA THR A 108 13.20 2.87 -0.43
C THR A 108 13.92 2.91 0.92
N PRO A 109 15.26 2.72 0.93
CA PRO A 109 16.01 2.73 2.20
C PRO A 109 15.73 4.02 2.99
N TYR A 110 15.36 3.85 4.24
CA TYR A 110 15.10 4.96 5.17
C TYR A 110 16.21 5.09 6.21
N TYR A 111 16.24 6.20 6.91
CA TYR A 111 17.24 6.60 7.91
C TYR A 111 18.64 6.84 7.31
N SER A 112 19.24 5.89 6.58
CA SER A 112 20.59 6.01 5.99
C SER A 112 20.66 6.85 4.71
N VAL A 113 19.55 7.11 4.05
CA VAL A 113 19.40 7.95 2.84
C VAL A 113 20.56 7.80 1.85
N PRO A 114 20.65 6.69 1.09
CA PRO A 114 21.78 6.41 0.23
C PRO A 114 21.83 7.34 -1.00
N PRO A 115 23.00 7.54 -1.64
CA PRO A 115 23.04 8.16 -2.95
C PRO A 115 22.32 7.27 -4.01
N GLN A 116 21.93 7.86 -5.15
CA GLN A 116 21.19 7.14 -6.22
C GLN A 116 21.91 5.85 -6.67
N ARG A 117 23.24 5.88 -6.82
CA ARG A 117 24.04 4.69 -7.15
C ARG A 117 23.95 3.57 -6.12
N GLY A 118 23.78 3.94 -4.83
CA GLY A 118 23.55 2.98 -3.75
C GLY A 118 22.19 2.32 -3.85
N ALA A 119 21.16 3.10 -4.17
CA ALA A 119 19.80 2.58 -4.43
C ALA A 119 19.77 1.65 -5.64
N ILE A 120 20.46 2.01 -6.74
CA ILE A 120 20.59 1.13 -7.92
C ILE A 120 21.20 -0.22 -7.54
N THR A 121 22.30 -0.21 -6.79
CA THR A 121 22.95 -1.43 -6.31
C THR A 121 22.04 -2.24 -5.39
N TYR A 122 21.38 -1.59 -4.44
CA TYR A 122 20.49 -2.20 -3.46
C TYR A 122 19.31 -2.91 -4.16
N PHE A 123 18.55 -2.20 -4.97
CA PHE A 123 17.42 -2.77 -5.68
C PHE A 123 17.83 -3.76 -6.76
N GLY A 124 18.96 -3.53 -7.42
CA GLY A 124 19.53 -4.46 -8.38
C GLY A 124 19.85 -5.83 -7.78
N LYS A 125 20.37 -5.87 -6.55
CA LYS A 125 20.62 -7.13 -5.83
C LYS A 125 19.35 -7.78 -5.32
N LEU A 126 18.41 -7.00 -4.75
CA LEU A 126 17.18 -7.52 -4.19
C LEU A 126 16.21 -8.03 -5.25
N GLY A 127 16.04 -7.29 -6.35
CA GLY A 127 15.08 -7.68 -7.40
C GLY A 127 15.44 -8.99 -8.11
N ARG A 128 16.73 -9.37 -8.11
CA ARG A 128 17.21 -10.65 -8.68
C ARG A 128 16.93 -11.86 -7.79
N ARG A 129 16.47 -11.66 -6.54
CA ARG A 129 16.16 -12.78 -5.62
C ARG A 129 14.82 -13.43 -5.90
N THR A 130 13.96 -12.79 -6.67
CA THR A 130 12.64 -13.30 -7.02
C THR A 130 12.38 -13.19 -8.51
N LYS A 131 11.51 -14.04 -9.05
CA LYS A 131 10.93 -13.92 -10.39
C LYS A 131 9.57 -13.26 -10.39
N ARG A 132 9.01 -12.99 -9.18
CA ARG A 132 7.73 -12.29 -9.04
C ARG A 132 7.86 -10.84 -9.51
N PRO A 133 6.78 -10.20 -9.92
CA PRO A 133 6.76 -8.76 -10.16
C PRO A 133 7.36 -8.02 -8.95
N PHE A 134 8.41 -7.24 -9.19
CA PHE A 134 9.13 -6.49 -8.18
C PHE A 134 8.72 -5.03 -8.25
N LEU A 135 8.23 -4.47 -7.16
CA LEU A 135 7.83 -3.07 -7.05
C LEU A 135 8.69 -2.36 -5.99
N ILE A 136 8.93 -1.08 -6.21
CA ILE A 136 9.57 -0.21 -5.23
C ILE A 136 8.52 0.67 -4.57
N TYR A 137 8.57 0.77 -3.24
CA TYR A 137 7.76 1.70 -2.48
C TYR A 137 8.51 3.01 -2.31
N HIS A 138 8.16 3.98 -3.14
CA HIS A 138 8.67 5.34 -3.10
C HIS A 138 7.86 6.18 -2.13
N ILE A 139 8.46 6.49 -0.98
CA ILE A 139 7.82 7.23 0.12
C ILE A 139 8.76 8.29 0.71
N PRO A 140 9.09 9.35 -0.05
CA PRO A 140 10.10 10.34 0.34
C PRO A 140 9.77 11.04 1.66
N GLY A 141 8.51 11.29 1.97
CA GLY A 141 8.09 11.92 3.22
C GLY A 141 8.42 11.12 4.49
N ARG A 142 8.76 9.81 4.36
CA ARG A 142 9.18 8.96 5.49
C ARG A 142 10.62 8.48 5.38
N THR A 143 11.15 8.38 4.16
CA THR A 143 12.49 7.84 3.94
C THR A 143 13.55 8.92 3.73
N GLY A 144 13.14 10.16 3.41
CA GLY A 144 14.05 11.24 3.04
C GLY A 144 14.75 11.02 1.70
N PHE A 145 14.40 9.93 0.97
CA PHE A 145 15.05 9.55 -0.27
C PHE A 145 14.08 9.68 -1.45
N VAL A 146 14.45 10.46 -2.45
CA VAL A 146 13.68 10.67 -3.69
C VAL A 146 14.34 9.88 -4.83
N LEU A 147 13.57 8.99 -5.46
CA LEU A 147 13.98 8.30 -6.68
C LEU A 147 13.89 9.24 -7.88
N THR A 148 14.92 9.21 -8.73
CA THR A 148 14.88 9.89 -10.03
C THR A 148 14.47 8.93 -11.14
N VAL A 149 13.97 9.45 -12.26
CA VAL A 149 13.62 8.64 -13.45
C VAL A 149 14.85 7.90 -13.98
N ASP A 150 16.04 8.54 -13.98
CA ASP A 150 17.28 7.89 -14.39
C ASP A 150 17.62 6.69 -13.49
N THR A 151 17.37 6.81 -12.18
CA THR A 151 17.57 5.69 -11.25
C THR A 151 16.59 4.55 -11.51
N LEU A 152 15.34 4.84 -11.82
CA LEU A 152 14.33 3.84 -12.19
C LEU A 152 14.74 3.08 -13.46
N GLU A 153 15.22 3.80 -14.47
CA GLU A 153 15.70 3.21 -15.72
C GLU A 153 16.90 2.29 -15.48
N ALA A 154 17.91 2.75 -14.73
CA ALA A 154 19.06 1.93 -14.38
C ALA A 154 18.69 0.67 -13.58
N ILE A 155 17.69 0.76 -12.68
CA ILE A 155 17.18 -0.43 -11.99
C ILE A 155 16.47 -1.37 -12.96
N LYS A 156 15.68 -0.84 -13.91
CA LYS A 156 14.96 -1.65 -14.89
C LYS A 156 15.91 -2.46 -15.79
N GLU A 157 17.03 -1.90 -16.16
CA GLU A 157 18.10 -2.61 -16.92
C GLU A 157 18.69 -3.78 -16.12
N LEU A 158 18.83 -3.63 -14.79
CA LEU A 158 19.41 -4.64 -13.91
C LEU A 158 18.42 -5.71 -13.44
N VAL A 159 17.13 -5.38 -13.41
CA VAL A 159 16.06 -6.20 -12.81
C VAL A 159 14.92 -6.39 -13.81
N PRO A 160 14.97 -7.46 -14.63
CA PRO A 160 13.96 -7.69 -15.69
C PRO A 160 12.51 -7.75 -15.19
N ASN A 161 12.30 -8.23 -13.96
CA ASN A 161 10.99 -8.30 -13.30
C ASN A 161 10.63 -7.03 -12.50
N PHE A 162 11.39 -5.94 -12.64
CA PHE A 162 11.00 -4.64 -12.06
C PHE A 162 9.74 -4.13 -12.77
N ALA A 163 8.62 -4.28 -12.11
CA ALA A 163 7.30 -4.06 -12.69
C ALA A 163 6.76 -2.65 -12.43
N GLY A 164 7.19 -1.97 -11.36
CA GLY A 164 6.60 -0.67 -11.07
C GLY A 164 6.90 -0.08 -9.69
N LEU A 165 6.09 0.93 -9.35
CA LEU A 165 6.17 1.69 -8.11
C LEU A 165 4.83 1.71 -7.37
N LYS A 166 4.90 1.76 -6.03
CA LYS A 166 3.92 2.46 -5.21
C LYS A 166 4.48 3.85 -4.92
N ASN A 167 3.88 4.88 -5.48
CA ASN A 167 4.36 6.26 -5.38
C ASN A 167 3.54 7.09 -4.38
N THR A 168 4.18 7.65 -3.36
CA THR A 168 3.60 8.57 -2.38
C THR A 168 4.14 9.99 -2.50
N ASP A 169 4.73 10.32 -3.63
CA ASP A 169 5.02 11.70 -3.98
C ASP A 169 3.81 12.32 -4.68
N THR A 170 3.65 13.62 -4.55
CA THR A 170 2.60 14.40 -5.23
C THR A 170 3.02 14.88 -6.61
N ASP A 171 4.30 14.69 -6.97
CA ASP A 171 4.83 15.06 -8.27
C ASP A 171 4.33 14.11 -9.38
N VAL A 172 3.31 14.57 -10.11
CA VAL A 172 2.82 13.87 -11.30
C VAL A 172 3.83 13.88 -12.47
N GLY A 173 4.82 14.79 -12.43
CA GLY A 173 5.92 14.82 -13.39
C GLY A 173 6.81 13.60 -13.29
N LEU A 174 7.07 13.09 -12.07
CA LEU A 174 7.77 11.82 -11.87
C LEU A 174 7.02 10.66 -12.53
N VAL A 175 5.68 10.60 -12.36
CA VAL A 175 4.84 9.55 -12.96
C VAL A 175 4.91 9.61 -14.48
N THR A 176 4.68 10.79 -15.05
CA THR A 176 4.73 11.02 -16.51
C THR A 176 6.11 10.71 -17.08
N GLY A 177 7.18 11.18 -16.42
CA GLY A 177 8.56 10.94 -16.83
C GLY A 177 8.95 9.46 -16.79
N ALA A 178 8.53 8.73 -15.75
CA ALA A 178 8.77 7.30 -15.62
C ALA A 178 8.03 6.51 -16.71
N LEU A 179 6.75 6.78 -16.95
CA LEU A 179 5.98 6.10 -18.01
C LEU A 179 6.53 6.40 -19.41
N ARG A 180 6.98 7.63 -19.66
CA ARG A 180 7.62 7.99 -20.92
C ARG A 180 8.90 7.20 -21.20
N ARG A 181 9.74 6.99 -20.18
CA ARG A 181 11.06 6.33 -20.29
C ARG A 181 10.98 4.81 -20.22
N LEU A 182 10.11 4.29 -19.34
CA LEU A 182 10.01 2.85 -19.04
C LEU A 182 8.88 2.16 -19.79
N GLY A 183 8.03 2.93 -20.45
CA GLY A 183 6.90 2.44 -21.24
C GLY A 183 5.59 2.31 -20.45
N PRO A 184 4.44 2.13 -21.16
CA PRO A 184 3.10 2.12 -20.57
C PRO A 184 2.84 0.87 -19.70
N ASP A 185 3.66 -0.17 -19.84
CA ASP A 185 3.56 -1.38 -19.01
C ASP A 185 4.23 -1.24 -17.65
N PHE A 186 4.94 -0.13 -17.39
CA PHE A 186 5.50 0.16 -16.09
C PHE A 186 4.37 0.59 -15.13
N ARG A 187 4.15 -0.18 -14.08
CA ARG A 187 2.98 -0.05 -13.20
C ARG A 187 3.24 0.96 -12.07
N ILE A 188 2.50 2.06 -12.05
CA ILE A 188 2.61 3.08 -10.99
C ILE A 188 1.28 3.17 -10.25
N PHE A 189 1.31 2.74 -8.98
CA PHE A 189 0.19 2.89 -8.06
C PHE A 189 0.30 4.19 -7.28
N ALA A 190 -0.78 4.96 -7.20
CA ALA A 190 -0.88 6.06 -6.25
C ALA A 190 -0.89 5.52 -4.82
N GLY A 191 0.00 6.01 -3.97
CA GLY A 191 0.15 5.58 -2.58
C GLY A 191 -0.41 6.56 -1.56
N LEU A 192 -0.94 7.71 -2.01
CA LEU A 192 -1.64 8.73 -1.22
C LEU A 192 -3.04 8.96 -1.78
N GLU A 193 -3.95 9.34 -0.91
CA GLU A 193 -5.37 9.54 -1.20
C GLU A 193 -5.60 10.72 -2.14
N LEU A 194 -5.12 11.91 -1.77
CA LEU A 194 -5.42 13.15 -2.49
C LEU A 194 -4.92 13.17 -3.94
N PRO A 195 -3.69 12.71 -4.26
CA PRO A 195 -3.22 12.66 -5.64
C PRO A 195 -3.66 11.39 -6.40
N ALA A 196 -4.49 10.50 -5.80
CA ALA A 196 -4.82 9.22 -6.42
C ALA A 196 -5.51 9.40 -7.79
N LEU A 197 -6.60 10.15 -7.84
CA LEU A 197 -7.32 10.38 -9.10
C LEU A 197 -6.49 11.15 -10.14
N PRO A 198 -5.78 12.26 -9.81
CA PRO A 198 -4.82 12.89 -10.72
C PRO A 198 -3.75 11.94 -11.27
N MET A 199 -3.18 11.04 -10.43
CA MET A 199 -2.18 10.08 -10.88
C MET A 199 -2.75 9.04 -11.86
N LEU A 200 -3.99 8.60 -11.67
CA LEU A 200 -4.68 7.77 -12.67
C LEU A 200 -4.81 8.52 -14.00
N GLY A 201 -5.14 9.83 -13.95
CA GLY A 201 -5.30 10.69 -15.13
C GLY A 201 -4.02 10.86 -15.97
N VAL A 202 -2.84 10.71 -15.37
CA VAL A 202 -1.55 10.77 -16.10
C VAL A 202 -0.97 9.39 -16.42
N GLY A 203 -1.76 8.31 -16.26
CA GLY A 203 -1.38 6.95 -16.66
C GLY A 203 -1.04 6.01 -15.49
N GLY A 204 -1.30 6.39 -14.24
CA GLY A 204 -1.22 5.47 -13.11
C GLY A 204 -2.12 4.24 -13.30
N CYS A 205 -1.64 3.07 -12.90
CA CYS A 205 -2.35 1.80 -13.11
C CYS A 205 -3.35 1.47 -11.99
N GLY A 206 -3.32 2.20 -10.89
CA GLY A 206 -4.17 1.90 -9.74
C GLY A 206 -3.80 2.73 -8.51
N MET A 207 -4.34 2.33 -7.37
CA MET A 207 -4.11 2.99 -6.10
C MET A 207 -3.89 1.97 -4.97
N MET A 208 -2.96 2.28 -4.06
CA MET A 208 -2.66 1.52 -2.84
C MET A 208 -2.80 2.46 -1.64
N ILE A 209 -4.04 2.89 -1.36
CA ILE A 209 -4.37 3.96 -0.41
C ILE A 209 -5.04 3.43 0.86
N THR A 210 -4.77 4.08 1.98
CA THR A 210 -5.15 3.59 3.31
C THR A 210 -6.65 3.68 3.58
N ALA A 211 -7.34 4.63 2.93
CA ALA A 211 -8.80 4.81 2.99
C ALA A 211 -9.58 3.55 2.58
N SER A 212 -8.98 2.65 1.75
CA SER A 212 -9.57 1.38 1.36
C SER A 212 -9.81 0.41 2.53
N ASN A 213 -9.12 0.58 3.68
CA ASN A 213 -9.47 -0.18 4.89
C ASN A 213 -10.84 0.21 5.43
N VAL A 214 -11.18 1.50 5.39
CA VAL A 214 -12.43 2.05 5.94
C VAL A 214 -13.58 1.88 4.96
N ALA A 215 -13.39 2.25 3.71
CA ALA A 215 -14.41 2.27 2.66
C ALA A 215 -13.99 1.45 1.41
N PRO A 216 -13.81 0.11 1.51
CA PRO A 216 -13.28 -0.69 0.41
C PRO A 216 -14.11 -0.54 -0.87
N ARG A 217 -15.46 -0.64 -0.76
CA ARG A 217 -16.37 -0.57 -1.90
C ARG A 217 -16.27 0.77 -2.64
N LEU A 218 -16.28 1.87 -1.91
CA LEU A 218 -16.23 3.21 -2.52
C LEU A 218 -14.88 3.48 -3.18
N VAL A 219 -13.77 3.01 -2.59
CA VAL A 219 -12.44 3.14 -3.19
C VAL A 219 -12.30 2.26 -4.43
N ALA A 220 -12.82 1.03 -4.41
CA ALA A 220 -12.86 0.18 -5.59
C ALA A 220 -13.68 0.82 -6.72
N GLN A 221 -14.87 1.34 -6.40
CA GLN A 221 -15.73 2.04 -7.36
C GLN A 221 -15.06 3.27 -7.97
N LEU A 222 -14.33 4.06 -7.18
CA LEU A 222 -13.59 5.21 -7.69
C LEU A 222 -12.63 4.81 -8.82
N TYR A 223 -11.87 3.73 -8.60
CA TYR A 223 -10.99 3.18 -9.63
C TYR A 223 -11.78 2.64 -10.83
N GLU A 224 -12.78 1.79 -10.61
CA GLU A 224 -13.59 1.15 -11.66
C GLU A 224 -14.26 2.20 -12.57
N THR A 225 -14.87 3.22 -11.95
CA THR A 225 -15.55 4.30 -12.67
C THR A 225 -14.56 5.08 -13.55
N PHE A 226 -13.37 5.40 -13.02
CA PHE A 226 -12.32 6.03 -13.80
C PHE A 226 -11.84 5.14 -14.94
N ALA A 227 -11.57 3.85 -14.67
CA ALA A 227 -11.06 2.88 -15.64
C ALA A 227 -12.08 2.63 -16.79
N ASN A 228 -13.38 2.75 -16.51
CA ASN A 228 -14.44 2.65 -17.49
C ASN A 228 -14.64 3.95 -18.30
N GLY A 229 -13.85 4.99 -18.05
CA GLY A 229 -13.90 6.26 -18.79
C GLY A 229 -14.96 7.25 -18.30
N ASP A 230 -15.71 6.95 -17.24
CA ASP A 230 -16.67 7.88 -16.65
C ASP A 230 -15.97 8.84 -15.67
N ILE A 231 -15.30 9.81 -16.27
CA ILE A 231 -14.48 10.80 -15.51
C ILE A 231 -15.37 11.67 -14.60
N ALA A 232 -16.59 12.00 -15.05
CA ALA A 232 -17.50 12.84 -14.27
C ALA A 232 -17.96 12.11 -12.98
N ALA A 233 -18.35 10.85 -13.09
CA ALA A 233 -18.72 10.04 -11.92
C ALA A 233 -17.51 9.75 -11.01
N ALA A 234 -16.32 9.52 -11.58
CA ALA A 234 -15.09 9.37 -10.79
C ALA A 234 -14.76 10.66 -10.00
N ALA A 235 -14.91 11.83 -10.62
CA ALA A 235 -14.74 13.11 -9.94
C ALA A 235 -15.75 13.30 -8.80
N ALA A 236 -17.03 12.95 -9.02
CA ALA A 236 -18.07 13.00 -7.99
C ALA A 236 -17.77 12.07 -6.80
N LEU A 237 -17.31 10.84 -7.06
CA LEU A 237 -16.86 9.91 -6.02
C LEU A 237 -15.64 10.43 -5.25
N ASN A 238 -14.69 11.04 -5.94
CA ASN A 238 -13.51 11.63 -5.31
C ASN A 238 -13.91 12.79 -4.37
N LEU A 239 -14.85 13.63 -4.77
CA LEU A 239 -15.40 14.69 -3.92
C LEU A 239 -16.12 14.12 -2.70
N LYS A 240 -16.94 13.08 -2.89
CA LYS A 240 -17.60 12.38 -1.79
C LYS A 240 -16.60 11.79 -0.80
N LEU A 241 -15.51 11.20 -1.28
CA LEU A 241 -14.47 10.57 -0.45
C LEU A 241 -13.47 11.57 0.16
N PHE A 242 -13.48 12.82 -0.28
CA PHE A 242 -12.51 13.82 0.15
C PHE A 242 -12.41 13.99 1.68
N PRO A 243 -13.52 14.02 2.46
CA PRO A 243 -13.42 14.09 3.91
C PRO A 243 -12.66 12.88 4.50
N LEU A 244 -12.93 11.65 4.01
CA LEU A 244 -12.22 10.45 4.43
C LEU A 244 -10.73 10.51 4.06
N PHE A 245 -10.40 10.97 2.84
CA PHE A 245 -9.03 11.13 2.37
C PHE A 245 -8.22 12.10 3.24
N ARG A 246 -8.86 13.15 3.74
CA ARG A 246 -8.27 14.05 4.73
C ARG A 246 -8.18 13.40 6.11
N GLY A 247 -9.22 12.67 6.51
CA GLY A 247 -9.34 12.05 7.82
C GLY A 247 -8.24 11.02 8.11
N VAL A 248 -7.89 10.18 7.13
CA VAL A 248 -6.85 9.15 7.31
C VAL A 248 -5.44 9.74 7.51
N ALA A 249 -5.27 11.04 7.29
CA ALA A 249 -4.01 11.76 7.42
C ALA A 249 -3.98 12.75 8.61
N LEU A 250 -5.02 12.79 9.46
CA LEU A 250 -5.07 13.69 10.62
C LEU A 250 -3.98 13.38 11.66
N GLU A 251 -3.62 12.12 11.78
CA GLU A 251 -2.48 11.64 12.55
C GLU A 251 -1.70 10.58 11.76
N SER A 252 -0.59 10.11 12.30
CA SER A 252 0.25 9.12 11.62
C SER A 252 -0.53 7.82 11.34
N SER A 253 -0.48 7.37 10.07
CA SER A 253 -1.09 6.08 9.69
C SER A 253 -0.46 4.94 10.49
N PRO A 254 -1.27 3.98 11.03
CA PRO A 254 -2.70 3.78 10.79
C PRO A 254 -3.63 4.30 11.90
N ILE A 255 -3.19 5.23 12.74
CA ILE A 255 -3.95 5.67 13.94
C ILE A 255 -5.39 6.04 13.60
N PRO A 256 -5.69 6.99 12.65
CA PRO A 256 -7.05 7.36 12.32
C PRO A 256 -7.87 6.18 11.78
N VAL A 257 -7.24 5.33 10.97
CA VAL A 257 -7.92 4.20 10.32
C VAL A 257 -8.36 3.15 11.33
N LYS A 258 -7.50 2.79 12.28
CA LYS A 258 -7.87 1.83 13.34
C LYS A 258 -9.00 2.37 14.21
N TYR A 259 -8.98 3.66 14.54
CA TYR A 259 -10.10 4.29 15.24
C TYR A 259 -11.42 4.13 14.46
N MET A 260 -11.44 4.56 13.20
CA MET A 260 -12.64 4.45 12.36
C MET A 260 -13.12 3.02 12.23
N LEU A 261 -12.23 2.05 12.04
CA LEU A 261 -12.61 0.63 11.97
C LEU A 261 -13.20 0.12 13.29
N LYS A 262 -12.71 0.59 14.44
CA LYS A 262 -13.33 0.30 15.75
C LYS A 262 -14.73 0.92 15.84
N ARG A 263 -14.91 2.15 15.41
CA ARG A 263 -16.22 2.84 15.39
C ARG A 263 -17.24 2.11 14.51
N LEU A 264 -16.77 1.50 13.41
CA LEU A 264 -17.59 0.69 12.50
C LEU A 264 -17.84 -0.74 13.01
N GLY A 265 -17.35 -1.11 14.19
CA GLY A 265 -17.47 -2.46 14.74
C GLY A 265 -16.65 -3.52 13.99
N VAL A 266 -15.74 -3.11 13.11
CA VAL A 266 -14.87 -4.00 12.33
C VAL A 266 -13.68 -4.48 13.17
N LEU A 267 -13.15 -3.61 14.04
CA LEU A 267 -12.14 -3.97 15.03
C LEU A 267 -12.76 -4.09 16.42
N LYS A 268 -12.33 -5.10 17.18
CA LYS A 268 -12.70 -5.28 18.59
C LYS A 268 -12.01 -4.25 19.49
N ALA A 269 -10.75 -3.94 19.19
CA ALA A 269 -9.91 -3.03 19.95
C ALA A 269 -9.19 -2.02 19.03
N ASN A 270 -8.87 -0.83 19.58
CA ASN A 270 -8.03 0.19 18.93
C ASN A 270 -6.63 0.16 19.55
N GLU A 271 -5.97 -0.98 19.43
CA GLU A 271 -4.66 -1.21 20.02
C GLU A 271 -3.55 -0.91 19.02
N HIS A 272 -2.50 -0.26 19.51
CA HIS A 272 -1.28 0.08 18.76
C HIS A 272 -0.06 -0.42 19.49
N ARG A 273 1.03 -0.67 18.76
CA ARG A 273 2.34 -0.88 19.34
C ARG A 273 3.14 0.42 19.36
N LEU A 274 3.85 0.67 20.44
CA LEU A 274 4.70 1.85 20.54
C LEU A 274 5.72 1.91 19.39
N PRO A 275 6.03 3.12 18.88
CA PRO A 275 5.66 4.43 19.42
C PRO A 275 4.26 4.97 19.04
N LEU A 276 3.46 4.20 18.29
CA LEU A 276 2.11 4.60 17.95
C LEU A 276 1.16 4.40 19.15
N VAL A 277 0.20 5.31 19.26
CA VAL A 277 -0.81 5.35 20.34
C VAL A 277 -2.20 5.57 19.73
N ALA A 278 -3.25 5.47 20.53
CA ALA A 278 -4.61 5.79 20.08
C ALA A 278 -4.71 7.27 19.65
N ALA A 279 -5.66 7.55 18.74
CA ALA A 279 -5.97 8.92 18.32
C ALA A 279 -6.32 9.83 19.49
N SER A 280 -6.00 11.11 19.39
CA SER A 280 -6.41 12.10 20.38
C SER A 280 -7.92 12.30 20.36
N ALA A 281 -8.53 12.69 21.51
CA ALA A 281 -9.96 12.87 21.62
C ALA A 281 -10.53 13.89 20.60
N ASP A 282 -9.74 14.90 20.22
CA ASP A 282 -10.16 15.89 19.23
C ASP A 282 -10.13 15.31 17.81
N VAL A 283 -9.15 14.45 17.50
CA VAL A 283 -9.10 13.73 16.23
C VAL A 283 -10.23 12.70 16.15
N GLU A 284 -10.52 11.97 17.24
CA GLU A 284 -11.63 11.03 17.29
C GLU A 284 -12.98 11.69 16.94
N LYS A 285 -13.26 12.88 17.50
CA LYS A 285 -14.47 13.66 17.17
C LYS A 285 -14.54 14.05 15.69
N GLN A 286 -13.42 14.47 15.12
CA GLN A 286 -13.34 14.81 13.69
C GLN A 286 -13.59 13.57 12.82
N LEU A 287 -13.02 12.42 13.20
CA LEU A 287 -13.21 11.17 12.47
C LEU A 287 -14.65 10.66 12.55
N ASP A 288 -15.33 10.83 13.69
CA ASP A 288 -16.76 10.52 13.81
C ASP A 288 -17.60 11.35 12.84
N GLN A 289 -17.32 12.67 12.74
CA GLN A 289 -18.03 13.54 11.79
C GLN A 289 -17.74 13.15 10.34
N ILE A 290 -16.49 12.79 10.03
CA ILE A 290 -16.09 12.33 8.68
C ILE A 290 -16.84 11.06 8.28
N LEU A 291 -17.03 10.09 9.19
CA LEU A 291 -17.79 8.88 8.91
C LEU A 291 -19.25 9.19 8.54
N LEU A 292 -19.86 10.17 9.21
CA LEU A 292 -21.21 10.66 8.91
C LEU A 292 -21.24 11.37 7.55
N ASP A 293 -20.31 12.28 7.28
CA ASP A 293 -20.27 13.09 6.05
C ASP A 293 -20.11 12.22 4.78
N VAL A 294 -19.36 11.12 4.90
CA VAL A 294 -19.18 10.17 3.79
C VAL A 294 -20.34 9.16 3.68
N GLY A 295 -21.17 9.05 4.72
CA GLY A 295 -22.31 8.12 4.78
C GLY A 295 -21.87 6.66 4.92
N ILE A 296 -20.90 6.42 5.82
CA ILE A 296 -20.39 5.07 6.14
C ILE A 296 -21.03 4.56 7.45
N VAL A 297 -21.51 5.43 8.30
CA VAL A 297 -22.33 5.17 9.52
C VAL A 297 -23.70 5.80 9.39
#